data_521320b13708c3eca40f8d4ed5923963
#
_entry.id   521320b13708c3eca40f8d4ed5923963
#
_cell.length_a   1.000
_cell.length_b   1.000
_cell.length_c   1.000
_cell.angle_alpha   90.00
_cell.angle_beta   90.00
_cell.angle_gamma   90.00
#
_symmetry.space_group_name_H-M   'P 1'
#
loop_
_entity.id
_entity.type
_entity.pdbx_description
1 polymer ?
#
loop_
_entity_poly.entity_id
_entity_poly.type
_entity_poly.pdbx_seq_one_letter_code
_entity_poly.pdbx_strand_id
1 'polypeptide(L)'
;MEDRTINQNGQTPIYIEKNSGQIYVGNLYVEEPSVAFVKGSYELQDYAPTIQPSIHREEVDQIKDWIERRISTEHPCRLALLYGKAGVGKSIVMHDLLEELKGNKDYLVLGIKSDQVEFADTDELGKNMHLAKPIEIVMEEMTHQYKRVILLIDQIDALSLSLSSNRTPLRSLLKLIRQVQLISNVRVVISCRPYDLEYDPLLDSLRIKNKWELKDFTKEQVLDILDKNECKEHLNDNLLRFLGNPLHLCYVGRRHCCRFPH
;
A
#
# COMPACT_ATOMS: atom_id res chain seq x y z
N MET A 1 32.11 -6.73 21.88
CA MET A 1 33.04 -6.71 20.73
C MET A 1 32.19 -6.83 19.49
N GLU A 2 32.09 -5.73 18.75
CA GLU A 2 31.33 -5.65 17.52
C GLU A 2 32.07 -6.40 16.42
N ASP A 3 31.47 -7.45 15.87
CA ASP A 3 32.02 -8.19 14.72
C ASP A 3 31.84 -7.34 13.46
N ARG A 4 32.84 -6.55 13.14
CA ARG A 4 32.92 -5.80 11.88
C ARG A 4 33.66 -6.65 10.86
N THR A 5 32.99 -7.11 9.83
CA THR A 5 33.62 -7.80 8.70
C THR A 5 34.00 -6.77 7.64
N ILE A 6 35.28 -6.62 7.36
CA ILE A 6 35.82 -5.74 6.30
C ILE A 6 36.10 -6.61 5.10
N ASN A 7 35.44 -6.36 3.98
CA ASN A 7 35.77 -7.00 2.71
C ASN A 7 36.58 -6.02 1.85
N GLN A 8 37.90 -6.25 1.77
CA GLN A 8 38.84 -5.44 0.98
C GLN A 8 39.15 -6.12 -0.34
N ASN A 9 38.29 -5.93 -1.33
CA ASN A 9 38.66 -6.13 -2.74
C ASN A 9 38.20 -4.93 -3.56
N GLY A 10 39.05 -3.91 -3.60
CA GLY A 10 38.96 -2.76 -4.51
C GLY A 10 38.08 -1.60 -4.02
N GLN A 11 38.65 -0.48 -3.90
CA GLN A 11 38.22 0.92 -3.92
C GLN A 11 37.16 1.48 -2.95
N THR A 12 36.24 0.70 -2.36
CA THR A 12 35.30 1.24 -1.38
C THR A 12 35.07 0.23 -0.23
N PRO A 13 35.39 0.61 1.03
CA PRO A 13 35.17 -0.31 2.16
C PRO A 13 33.67 -0.52 2.39
N ILE A 14 33.24 -1.79 2.47
CA ILE A 14 31.89 -2.19 2.84
C ILE A 14 31.94 -2.67 4.28
N TYR A 15 31.18 -2.05 5.16
CA TYR A 15 31.01 -2.46 6.55
C TYR A 15 29.63 -3.08 6.75
N ILE A 16 29.56 -4.30 7.27
CA ILE A 16 28.31 -4.98 7.59
C ILE A 16 28.21 -5.09 9.10
N GLU A 17 27.23 -4.47 9.69
CA GLU A 17 26.93 -4.62 11.13
C GLU A 17 25.89 -5.73 11.31
N LYS A 18 26.33 -6.91 11.78
CA LYS A 18 25.53 -8.14 11.82
C LYS A 18 24.25 -8.10 12.64
N ASN A 19 24.10 -7.16 13.56
CA ASN A 19 22.94 -7.11 14.47
C ASN A 19 21.92 -6.01 14.16
N SER A 20 22.21 -5.12 13.23
CA SER A 20 21.32 -3.98 12.92
C SER A 20 20.72 -4.03 11.52
N GLY A 21 21.16 -4.96 10.66
CA GLY A 21 20.76 -4.98 9.24
C GLY A 21 21.31 -3.79 8.45
N GLN A 22 22.33 -3.10 8.97
CA GLN A 22 22.88 -1.88 8.39
C GLN A 22 24.15 -2.17 7.59
N ILE A 23 24.17 -1.71 6.34
CA ILE A 23 25.32 -1.84 5.44
C ILE A 23 25.89 -0.45 5.13
N TYR A 24 27.17 -0.26 5.36
CA TYR A 24 27.87 0.98 5.02
C TYR A 24 28.76 0.76 3.80
N VAL A 25 28.57 1.55 2.76
CA VAL A 25 29.41 1.55 1.57
C VAL A 25 30.16 2.89 1.52
N GLY A 26 31.42 2.88 1.97
CA GLY A 26 32.17 4.12 2.17
C GLY A 26 31.55 4.96 3.30
N ASN A 27 31.18 6.21 2.98
CA ASN A 27 30.46 7.12 3.89
C ASN A 27 28.94 7.09 3.67
N LEU A 28 28.43 6.19 2.82
CA LEU A 28 27.02 6.08 2.50
C LEU A 28 26.38 5.02 3.39
N TYR A 29 25.35 5.42 4.13
CA TYR A 29 24.49 4.50 4.85
C TYR A 29 23.55 3.77 3.87
N VAL A 30 23.58 2.46 3.86
CA VAL A 30 22.72 1.61 3.02
C VAL A 30 21.93 0.66 3.92
N GLU A 31 20.63 0.62 3.75
CA GLU A 31 19.75 -0.26 4.51
C GLU A 31 19.64 -1.63 3.83
N GLU A 32 19.50 -2.70 4.61
CA GLU A 32 19.09 -3.99 4.06
C GLU A 32 17.70 -3.86 3.43
N PRO A 33 17.45 -4.42 2.21
CA PRO A 33 16.19 -4.23 1.49
C PRO A 33 14.93 -4.60 2.29
N SER A 34 14.98 -5.65 3.10
CA SER A 34 13.86 -6.07 3.96
C SER A 34 13.52 -5.00 5.01
N VAL A 35 14.54 -4.40 5.63
CA VAL A 35 14.38 -3.32 6.61
C VAL A 35 13.94 -2.03 5.92
N ALA A 36 14.54 -1.69 4.77
CA ALA A 36 14.18 -0.52 3.97
C ALA A 36 12.71 -0.55 3.54
N PHE A 37 12.18 -1.72 3.14
CA PHE A 37 10.79 -1.88 2.74
C PHE A 37 9.82 -1.73 3.92
N VAL A 38 10.18 -2.25 5.10
CA VAL A 38 9.38 -2.04 6.32
C VAL A 38 9.32 -0.56 6.67
N LYS A 39 10.46 0.14 6.67
CA LYS A 39 10.53 1.58 6.95
C LYS A 39 9.83 2.41 5.88
N GLY A 40 9.98 2.06 4.60
CA GLY A 40 9.31 2.73 3.49
C GLY A 40 7.79 2.55 3.49
N SER A 41 7.29 1.54 4.21
CA SER A 41 5.85 1.28 4.38
C SER A 41 5.22 2.01 5.57
N TYR A 42 5.99 2.81 6.33
CA TYR A 42 5.54 3.43 7.59
C TYR A 42 4.24 4.21 7.43
N GLU A 43 4.12 5.06 6.43
CA GLU A 43 2.94 5.90 6.21
C GLU A 43 1.65 5.10 5.95
N LEU A 44 1.77 3.95 5.29
CA LEU A 44 0.64 3.06 5.09
C LEU A 44 0.36 2.22 6.34
N GLN A 45 1.40 1.84 7.07
CA GLN A 45 1.32 1.04 8.29
C GLN A 45 0.72 1.82 9.46
N ASP A 46 1.09 3.10 9.62
CA ASP A 46 0.59 3.97 10.71
C ASP A 46 -0.85 4.46 10.47
N TYR A 47 -1.45 4.07 9.34
CA TYR A 47 -2.82 4.43 9.01
C TYR A 47 -3.83 3.63 9.84
N ALA A 48 -4.20 4.16 11.00
CA ALA A 48 -5.14 3.51 11.91
C ALA A 48 -6.60 3.65 11.44
N PRO A 49 -7.41 2.57 11.51
CA PRO A 49 -8.84 2.66 11.25
C PRO A 49 -9.53 3.54 12.31
N THR A 50 -10.34 4.48 11.84
CA THR A 50 -11.07 5.44 12.68
C THR A 50 -12.40 4.90 13.20
N ILE A 51 -12.85 3.73 12.72
CA ILE A 51 -14.08 3.06 13.16
C ILE A 51 -13.71 1.83 13.98
N GLN A 52 -14.28 1.72 15.17
CA GLN A 52 -14.17 0.55 16.03
C GLN A 52 -15.56 0.01 16.35
N PRO A 53 -15.80 -1.33 16.35
CA PRO A 53 -14.86 -2.34 15.83
C PRO A 53 -14.67 -2.23 14.32
N SER A 54 -13.48 -2.55 13.83
CA SER A 54 -13.23 -2.59 12.39
C SER A 54 -14.07 -3.70 11.74
N ILE A 55 -14.67 -3.39 10.60
CA ILE A 55 -15.33 -4.41 9.77
C ILE A 55 -14.30 -4.97 8.81
N HIS A 56 -14.07 -6.28 8.88
CA HIS A 56 -13.29 -6.98 7.88
C HIS A 56 -13.94 -6.83 6.50
N ARG A 57 -13.13 -6.51 5.50
CA ARG A 57 -13.57 -6.35 4.11
C ARG A 57 -13.16 -7.58 3.31
N GLU A 58 -14.12 -8.22 2.68
CA GLU A 58 -13.88 -9.41 1.84
C GLU A 58 -12.85 -9.16 0.71
N GLU A 59 -12.72 -7.91 0.28
CA GLU A 59 -11.75 -7.51 -0.73
C GLU A 59 -10.30 -7.77 -0.27
N VAL A 60 -10.02 -7.73 1.04
CA VAL A 60 -8.70 -8.08 1.61
C VAL A 60 -8.38 -9.55 1.28
N ASP A 61 -9.30 -10.46 1.60
CA ASP A 61 -9.13 -11.89 1.34
C ASP A 61 -9.02 -12.18 -0.16
N GLN A 62 -9.88 -11.57 -0.96
CA GLN A 62 -9.90 -11.76 -2.41
C GLN A 62 -8.59 -11.30 -3.07
N ILE A 63 -8.04 -10.16 -2.65
CA ILE A 63 -6.78 -9.64 -3.16
C ILE A 63 -5.62 -10.52 -2.70
N LYS A 64 -5.63 -10.96 -1.45
CA LYS A 64 -4.64 -11.88 -0.88
C LYS A 64 -4.61 -13.20 -1.64
N ASP A 65 -5.77 -13.81 -1.87
CA ASP A 65 -5.92 -15.01 -2.68
C ASP A 65 -5.34 -14.82 -4.09
N TRP A 66 -5.59 -13.65 -4.70
CA TRP A 66 -5.02 -13.33 -6.01
C TRP A 66 -3.49 -13.20 -5.96
N ILE A 67 -2.92 -12.59 -4.92
CA ILE A 67 -1.47 -12.49 -4.72
C ILE A 67 -0.83 -13.90 -4.64
N GLU A 68 -1.49 -14.83 -3.98
CA GLU A 68 -0.98 -16.19 -3.76
C GLU A 68 -1.07 -17.07 -5.00
N ARG A 69 -2.04 -16.83 -5.88
CA ARG A 69 -2.25 -17.66 -7.09
C ARG A 69 -1.03 -17.65 -8.00
N ARG A 70 -0.79 -18.80 -8.64
CA ARG A 70 0.13 -18.88 -9.77
C ARG A 70 -0.49 -18.15 -10.96
N ILE A 71 0.25 -17.23 -11.55
CA ILE A 71 -0.18 -16.51 -12.76
C ILE A 71 0.31 -17.28 -13.97
N SER A 72 -0.57 -17.47 -14.97
CA SER A 72 -0.22 -18.07 -16.25
C SER A 72 0.93 -17.31 -16.92
N THR A 73 1.85 -18.04 -17.53
CA THR A 73 2.95 -17.47 -18.31
C THR A 73 2.46 -16.85 -19.61
N GLU A 74 1.34 -17.32 -20.15
CA GLU A 74 0.79 -16.84 -21.42
C GLU A 74 0.15 -15.45 -21.30
N HIS A 75 -0.50 -15.17 -20.15
CA HIS A 75 -1.16 -13.89 -19.89
C HIS A 75 -0.81 -13.37 -18.49
N PRO A 76 0.43 -12.93 -18.28
CA PRO A 76 0.86 -12.52 -16.95
C PRO A 76 0.22 -11.18 -16.57
N CYS A 77 -0.85 -11.23 -15.78
CA CYS A 77 -1.44 -10.02 -15.17
C CYS A 77 -1.05 -9.96 -13.70
N ARG A 78 0.00 -9.20 -13.41
CA ARG A 78 0.58 -9.04 -12.05
C ARG A 78 0.21 -7.73 -11.38
N LEU A 79 -0.67 -6.97 -12.02
CA LEU A 79 -1.20 -5.71 -11.54
C LEU A 79 -2.68 -5.87 -11.22
N ALA A 80 -3.05 -5.38 -10.04
CA ALA A 80 -4.41 -5.35 -9.52
C ALA A 80 -4.79 -3.95 -9.08
N LEU A 81 -6.09 -3.68 -9.06
CA LEU A 81 -6.69 -2.40 -8.72
C LEU A 81 -7.79 -2.58 -7.68
N LEU A 82 -7.66 -1.88 -6.57
CA LEU A 82 -8.74 -1.60 -5.64
C LEU A 82 -9.30 -0.22 -5.95
N TYR A 83 -10.56 -0.12 -6.37
CA TYR A 83 -11.15 1.18 -6.68
C TYR A 83 -12.47 1.37 -5.93
N GLY A 84 -12.86 2.63 -5.77
CA GLY A 84 -14.09 3.01 -5.08
C GLY A 84 -14.13 4.50 -4.77
N LYS A 85 -15.30 5.01 -4.42
CA LYS A 85 -15.53 6.42 -4.11
C LYS A 85 -14.59 6.92 -3.00
N ALA A 86 -14.52 8.23 -2.81
CA ALA A 86 -13.87 8.81 -1.65
C ALA A 86 -14.59 8.37 -0.36
N GLY A 87 -13.81 8.08 0.70
CA GLY A 87 -14.35 7.74 2.01
C GLY A 87 -14.83 6.29 2.20
N VAL A 88 -14.83 5.43 1.17
CA VAL A 88 -15.30 4.03 1.28
C VAL A 88 -14.35 3.09 2.02
N GLY A 89 -13.14 3.56 2.40
CA GLY A 89 -12.20 2.78 3.19
C GLY A 89 -11.11 2.08 2.39
N LYS A 90 -10.76 2.53 1.16
CA LYS A 90 -9.66 1.93 0.36
C LYS A 90 -8.34 1.86 1.12
N SER A 91 -7.95 2.93 1.80
CA SER A 91 -6.71 2.97 2.58
C SER A 91 -6.73 2.01 3.77
N ILE A 92 -7.91 1.75 4.36
CA ILE A 92 -8.05 0.72 5.41
C ILE A 92 -7.81 -0.68 4.81
N VAL A 93 -8.42 -0.99 3.67
CA VAL A 93 -8.20 -2.27 2.98
C VAL A 93 -6.72 -2.44 2.60
N MET A 94 -6.05 -1.38 2.13
CA MET A 94 -4.62 -1.42 1.80
C MET A 94 -3.73 -1.60 3.04
N HIS A 95 -4.10 -0.97 4.16
CA HIS A 95 -3.44 -1.15 5.45
C HIS A 95 -3.62 -2.60 5.96
N ASP A 96 -4.87 -3.10 6.01
CA ASP A 96 -5.17 -4.46 6.49
C ASP A 96 -4.46 -5.51 5.63
N LEU A 97 -4.44 -5.31 4.31
CA LEU A 97 -3.71 -6.16 3.39
C LEU A 97 -2.19 -6.13 3.67
N LEU A 98 -1.60 -4.95 3.95
CA LEU A 98 -0.20 -4.83 4.33
C LEU A 98 0.10 -5.63 5.60
N GLU A 99 -0.73 -5.46 6.65
CA GLU A 99 -0.51 -6.13 7.94
C GLU A 99 -0.63 -7.66 7.82
N GLU A 100 -1.61 -8.15 7.08
CA GLU A 100 -1.76 -9.59 6.85
C GLU A 100 -0.61 -10.18 6.03
N LEU A 101 -0.16 -9.48 4.99
CA LEU A 101 0.94 -9.95 4.15
C LEU A 101 2.28 -9.95 4.88
N LYS A 102 2.55 -8.94 5.72
CA LYS A 102 3.75 -8.88 6.56
C LYS A 102 3.85 -10.02 7.56
N GLY A 103 2.72 -10.60 7.98
CA GLY A 103 2.68 -11.77 8.85
C GLY A 103 3.27 -13.04 8.21
N ASN A 104 3.41 -13.08 6.88
CA ASN A 104 3.95 -14.23 6.16
C ASN A 104 5.45 -14.03 5.85
N LYS A 105 6.30 -14.88 6.43
CA LYS A 105 7.76 -14.83 6.25
C LYS A 105 8.25 -15.09 4.84
N ASP A 106 7.42 -15.69 3.99
CA ASP A 106 7.71 -15.95 2.58
C ASP A 106 7.48 -14.71 1.69
N TYR A 107 6.96 -13.62 2.26
CA TYR A 107 6.60 -12.41 1.52
C TYR A 107 7.45 -11.22 1.96
N LEU A 108 7.82 -10.40 0.99
CA LEU A 108 8.39 -9.08 1.22
C LEU A 108 7.43 -8.04 0.66
N VAL A 109 7.01 -7.08 1.48
CA VAL A 109 6.01 -6.08 1.10
C VAL A 109 6.57 -4.67 1.23
N LEU A 110 6.38 -3.87 0.18
CA LEU A 110 6.58 -2.42 0.21
C LEU A 110 5.22 -1.74 0.03
N GLY A 111 4.82 -0.92 0.98
CA GLY A 111 3.61 -0.09 0.94
C GLY A 111 3.95 1.38 0.74
N ILE A 112 3.44 2.00 -0.33
CA ILE A 112 3.60 3.42 -0.62
C ILE A 112 2.25 4.10 -0.49
N LYS A 113 2.16 5.13 0.35
CA LYS A 113 0.98 5.98 0.49
C LYS A 113 1.23 7.29 -0.26
N SER A 114 0.70 7.40 -1.49
CA SER A 114 1.09 8.43 -2.47
C SER A 114 0.72 9.86 -2.08
N ASP A 115 -0.22 10.04 -1.13
CA ASP A 115 -0.63 11.35 -0.61
C ASP A 115 0.20 11.80 0.59
N GLN A 116 1.06 10.94 1.15
CA GLN A 116 1.87 11.22 2.33
C GLN A 116 3.37 11.26 2.03
N VAL A 117 3.81 10.51 1.00
CA VAL A 117 5.24 10.42 0.67
C VAL A 117 5.62 11.49 -0.36
N GLU A 118 6.52 12.38 0.02
CA GLU A 118 7.10 13.37 -0.89
C GLU A 118 8.29 12.75 -1.65
N PHE A 119 8.22 12.72 -2.96
CA PHE A 119 9.30 12.32 -3.86
C PHE A 119 9.11 12.96 -5.24
N ALA A 120 10.21 13.35 -5.89
CA ALA A 120 10.17 13.81 -7.27
C ALA A 120 10.05 12.64 -8.25
N ASP A 121 10.80 11.55 -7.96
CA ASP A 121 10.77 10.32 -8.75
C ASP A 121 11.11 9.09 -7.89
N THR A 122 11.06 7.90 -8.50
CA THR A 122 11.31 6.64 -7.80
C THR A 122 12.77 6.44 -7.41
N ASP A 123 13.71 7.14 -8.03
CA ASP A 123 15.12 7.12 -7.65
C ASP A 123 15.32 7.89 -6.34
N GLU A 124 14.64 9.03 -6.18
CA GLU A 124 14.64 9.78 -4.92
C GLU A 124 13.94 8.96 -3.82
N LEU A 125 12.82 8.34 -4.13
CA LEU A 125 12.12 7.44 -3.18
C LEU A 125 13.06 6.31 -2.70
N GLY A 126 13.78 5.66 -3.61
CA GLY A 126 14.76 4.63 -3.25
C GLY A 126 15.91 5.17 -2.38
N LYS A 127 16.41 6.38 -2.66
CA LYS A 127 17.43 7.05 -1.84
C LYS A 127 16.92 7.40 -0.44
N ASN A 128 15.67 7.88 -0.33
CA ASN A 128 15.04 8.17 0.96
C ASN A 128 14.87 6.90 1.81
N MET A 129 14.73 5.74 1.17
CA MET A 129 14.72 4.42 1.80
C MET A 129 16.13 3.86 2.03
N HIS A 130 17.20 4.59 1.71
CA HIS A 130 18.59 4.16 1.79
C HIS A 130 18.91 2.88 1.01
N LEU A 131 18.25 2.65 -0.11
CA LEU A 131 18.53 1.53 -1.00
C LEU A 131 19.83 1.78 -1.80
N ALA A 132 20.66 0.75 -1.94
CA ALA A 132 21.88 0.80 -2.73
C ALA A 132 21.65 0.80 -4.24
N LYS A 133 20.45 0.36 -4.66
CA LYS A 133 20.06 0.17 -6.07
C LYS A 133 18.65 0.70 -6.30
N PRO A 134 18.25 0.96 -7.56
CA PRO A 134 16.86 1.28 -7.91
C PRO A 134 15.88 0.25 -7.37
N ILE A 135 14.67 0.70 -6.99
CA ILE A 135 13.66 -0.13 -6.33
C ILE A 135 13.33 -1.38 -7.16
N GLU A 136 13.19 -1.25 -8.48
CA GLU A 136 12.88 -2.36 -9.39
C GLU A 136 13.96 -3.45 -9.38
N ILE A 137 15.23 -3.06 -9.30
CA ILE A 137 16.35 -4.01 -9.22
C ILE A 137 16.35 -4.72 -7.86
N VAL A 138 16.12 -3.97 -6.79
CA VAL A 138 16.01 -4.55 -5.43
C VAL A 138 14.84 -5.54 -5.37
N MET A 139 13.67 -5.18 -5.92
CA MET A 139 12.52 -6.07 -5.94
C MET A 139 12.82 -7.36 -6.72
N GLU A 140 13.53 -7.28 -7.85
CA GLU A 140 13.93 -8.45 -8.62
C GLU A 140 14.87 -9.35 -7.83
N GLU A 141 15.92 -8.81 -7.23
CA GLU A 141 16.87 -9.56 -6.39
C GLU A 141 16.18 -10.25 -5.21
N MET A 142 15.21 -9.59 -4.58
CA MET A 142 14.45 -10.15 -3.45
C MET A 142 13.55 -11.32 -3.86
N THR A 143 13.17 -11.47 -5.13
CA THR A 143 12.42 -12.65 -5.59
C THR A 143 13.21 -13.97 -5.51
N HIS A 144 14.51 -13.91 -5.33
CA HIS A 144 15.34 -15.10 -5.07
C HIS A 144 15.28 -15.57 -3.62
N GLN A 145 14.87 -14.70 -2.69
CA GLN A 145 14.80 -14.97 -1.25
C GLN A 145 13.35 -15.17 -0.79
N TYR A 146 12.41 -14.44 -1.41
CA TYR A 146 11.00 -14.44 -1.03
C TYR A 146 10.14 -15.09 -2.12
N LYS A 147 9.15 -15.86 -1.70
CA LYS A 147 8.18 -16.47 -2.62
C LYS A 147 7.36 -15.43 -3.37
N ARG A 148 7.10 -14.28 -2.74
CA ARG A 148 6.44 -13.10 -3.33
C ARG A 148 7.11 -11.83 -2.86
N VAL A 149 7.30 -10.90 -3.79
CA VAL A 149 7.63 -9.51 -3.50
C VAL A 149 6.43 -8.66 -3.94
N ILE A 150 5.90 -7.87 -3.04
CA ILE A 150 4.61 -7.20 -3.21
C ILE A 150 4.79 -5.69 -3.09
N LEU A 151 4.26 -4.95 -4.06
CA LEU A 151 4.20 -3.49 -4.06
C LEU A 151 2.75 -3.06 -3.89
N LEU A 152 2.45 -2.41 -2.79
CA LEU A 152 1.16 -1.78 -2.52
C LEU A 152 1.30 -0.28 -2.72
N ILE A 153 0.45 0.33 -3.56
CA ILE A 153 0.44 1.78 -3.78
C ILE A 153 -0.95 2.30 -3.46
N ASP A 154 -1.07 2.96 -2.31
CA ASP A 154 -2.34 3.57 -1.89
C ASP A 154 -2.47 4.99 -2.45
N GLN A 155 -3.70 5.33 -2.88
CA GLN A 155 -4.10 6.64 -3.38
C GLN A 155 -3.21 7.16 -4.54
N ILE A 156 -2.94 6.34 -5.56
CA ILE A 156 -2.17 6.77 -6.74
C ILE A 156 -2.81 7.99 -7.43
N ASP A 157 -4.12 8.18 -7.26
CA ASP A 157 -4.88 9.33 -7.73
C ASP A 157 -4.49 10.66 -7.05
N ALA A 158 -3.82 10.64 -5.90
CA ALA A 158 -3.26 11.85 -5.30
C ALA A 158 -2.25 12.55 -6.23
N LEU A 159 -1.62 11.80 -7.12
CA LEU A 159 -0.68 12.29 -8.14
C LEU A 159 -1.34 12.52 -9.52
N SER A 160 -2.66 12.39 -9.63
CA SER A 160 -3.41 12.56 -10.88
C SER A 160 -3.53 14.03 -11.30
N LEU A 161 -4.00 14.25 -12.53
CA LEU A 161 -4.26 15.60 -13.06
C LEU A 161 -5.23 16.40 -12.22
N SER A 162 -6.19 15.74 -11.59
CA SER A 162 -7.21 16.41 -10.79
C SER A 162 -6.65 16.98 -9.47
N LEU A 163 -5.52 16.46 -8.98
CA LEU A 163 -4.98 16.80 -7.67
C LEU A 163 -3.55 17.36 -7.69
N SER A 164 -2.79 17.12 -8.74
CA SER A 164 -1.39 17.55 -8.83
C SER A 164 -1.05 18.18 -10.17
N SER A 165 -0.42 19.36 -10.14
CA SER A 165 0.14 20.02 -11.33
C SER A 165 1.47 19.37 -11.76
N ASN A 166 2.22 18.78 -10.82
CA ASN A 166 3.45 18.07 -11.12
C ASN A 166 3.18 16.61 -11.47
N ARG A 167 3.45 16.23 -12.71
CA ARG A 167 3.20 14.87 -13.26
C ARG A 167 4.38 13.93 -13.15
N THR A 168 5.54 14.42 -12.71
CA THR A 168 6.77 13.62 -12.66
C THR A 168 6.66 12.43 -11.70
N PRO A 169 6.15 12.59 -10.44
CA PRO A 169 5.98 11.48 -9.53
C PRO A 169 5.08 10.37 -10.08
N LEU A 170 3.93 10.74 -10.67
CA LEU A 170 3.03 9.76 -11.27
C LEU A 170 3.69 8.99 -12.41
N ARG A 171 4.36 9.69 -13.34
CA ARG A 171 5.05 9.05 -14.46
C ARG A 171 6.14 8.09 -13.97
N SER A 172 6.88 8.47 -12.95
CA SER A 172 7.92 7.67 -12.34
C SER A 172 7.35 6.40 -11.69
N LEU A 173 6.27 6.51 -10.89
CA LEU A 173 5.56 5.35 -10.33
C LEU A 173 5.00 4.43 -11.41
N LEU A 174 4.40 4.98 -12.46
CA LEU A 174 3.88 4.18 -13.56
C LEU A 174 5.00 3.45 -14.33
N LYS A 175 6.18 4.06 -14.45
CA LYS A 175 7.37 3.40 -15.00
C LYS A 175 7.78 2.23 -14.10
N LEU A 176 7.89 2.46 -12.79
CA LEU A 176 8.20 1.41 -11.81
C LEU A 176 7.20 0.25 -11.91
N ILE A 177 5.88 0.53 -11.88
CA ILE A 177 4.83 -0.48 -12.01
C ILE A 177 5.03 -1.32 -13.28
N ARG A 178 5.29 -0.67 -14.43
CA ARG A 178 5.52 -1.37 -15.71
C ARG A 178 6.76 -2.26 -15.68
N GLN A 179 7.81 -1.85 -15.01
CA GLN A 179 9.05 -2.62 -14.88
C GLN A 179 8.83 -3.82 -13.95
N VAL A 180 8.35 -3.62 -12.73
CA VAL A 180 8.24 -4.68 -11.73
C VAL A 180 7.18 -5.72 -12.06
N GLN A 181 6.11 -5.36 -12.77
CA GLN A 181 5.10 -6.34 -13.21
C GLN A 181 5.62 -7.36 -14.24
N LEU A 182 6.78 -7.13 -14.83
CA LEU A 182 7.44 -8.10 -15.70
C LEU A 182 8.12 -9.23 -14.91
N ILE A 183 8.43 -9.00 -13.66
CA ILE A 183 9.12 -9.94 -12.76
C ILE A 183 8.11 -11.00 -12.27
N SER A 184 8.41 -12.29 -12.44
CA SER A 184 7.42 -13.38 -12.26
C SER A 184 6.81 -13.46 -10.87
N ASN A 185 7.60 -13.25 -9.83
CA ASN A 185 7.18 -13.38 -8.43
C ASN A 185 6.75 -12.06 -7.80
N VAL A 186 6.72 -10.96 -8.55
CA VAL A 186 6.23 -9.66 -8.09
C VAL A 186 4.71 -9.56 -8.27
N ARG A 187 4.04 -8.90 -7.35
CA ARG A 187 2.64 -8.48 -7.42
C ARG A 187 2.54 -7.00 -7.11
N VAL A 188 1.69 -6.32 -7.85
CA VAL A 188 1.42 -4.89 -7.63
C VAL A 188 -0.08 -4.71 -7.37
N VAL A 189 -0.41 -4.05 -6.29
CA VAL A 189 -1.80 -3.63 -5.99
C VAL A 189 -1.81 -2.12 -5.86
N ILE A 190 -2.68 -1.46 -6.58
CA ILE A 190 -2.86 -0.02 -6.49
C ILE A 190 -4.27 0.31 -6.02
N SER A 191 -4.45 1.37 -5.26
CA SER A 191 -5.76 1.94 -4.97
C SER A 191 -5.97 3.26 -5.71
N CYS A 192 -7.20 3.49 -6.20
CA CYS A 192 -7.54 4.67 -6.99
C CYS A 192 -9.02 5.02 -6.88
N ARG A 193 -9.38 6.28 -7.15
CA ARG A 193 -10.78 6.69 -7.34
C ARG A 193 -11.23 6.41 -8.77
N PRO A 194 -12.52 6.03 -8.99
CA PRO A 194 -13.06 5.75 -10.33
C PRO A 194 -12.88 6.91 -11.31
N TYR A 195 -13.13 8.14 -10.84
CA TYR A 195 -13.00 9.35 -11.67
C TYR A 195 -11.60 9.50 -12.27
N ASP A 196 -10.56 9.37 -11.44
CA ASP A 196 -9.17 9.55 -11.89
C ASP A 196 -8.73 8.44 -12.85
N LEU A 197 -9.26 7.21 -12.69
CA LEU A 197 -9.01 6.11 -13.61
C LEU A 197 -9.60 6.36 -15.01
N GLU A 198 -10.75 7.02 -15.08
CA GLU A 198 -11.46 7.28 -16.32
C GLU A 198 -10.91 8.52 -17.05
N TYR A 199 -10.59 9.57 -16.29
CA TYR A 199 -10.26 10.88 -16.86
C TYR A 199 -8.76 11.21 -16.88
N ASP A 200 -7.91 10.47 -16.19
CA ASP A 200 -6.45 10.64 -16.29
C ASP A 200 -5.85 9.68 -17.32
N PRO A 201 -5.39 10.18 -18.49
CA PRO A 201 -4.88 9.32 -19.56
C PRO A 201 -3.68 8.44 -19.16
N LEU A 202 -2.90 8.87 -18.15
CA LEU A 202 -1.78 8.07 -17.66
C LEU A 202 -2.27 6.86 -16.87
N LEU A 203 -3.30 7.04 -16.01
CA LEU A 203 -3.89 5.95 -15.23
C LEU A 203 -4.69 5.00 -16.12
N ASP A 204 -5.48 5.50 -17.07
CA ASP A 204 -6.20 4.68 -18.05
C ASP A 204 -5.26 3.80 -18.86
N SER A 205 -4.06 4.30 -19.17
CA SER A 205 -3.04 3.54 -19.93
C SER A 205 -2.59 2.22 -19.28
N LEU A 206 -2.85 2.01 -17.99
CA LEU A 206 -2.50 0.78 -17.26
C LEU A 206 -3.34 -0.44 -17.70
N ARG A 207 -4.55 -0.24 -18.22
CA ARG A 207 -5.47 -1.28 -18.72
C ARG A 207 -5.59 -2.49 -17.78
N ILE A 208 -5.84 -2.21 -16.50
CA ILE A 208 -5.82 -3.22 -15.44
C ILE A 208 -7.00 -4.20 -15.61
N LYS A 209 -6.71 -5.51 -15.54
CA LYS A 209 -7.72 -6.57 -15.69
C LYS A 209 -8.30 -7.02 -14.35
N ASN A 210 -7.46 -7.16 -13.31
CA ASN A 210 -7.91 -7.57 -11.98
C ASN A 210 -8.36 -6.34 -11.22
N LYS A 211 -9.67 -6.24 -10.95
CA LYS A 211 -10.27 -5.06 -10.32
C LYS A 211 -11.22 -5.48 -9.23
N TRP A 212 -11.14 -4.83 -8.07
CA TRP A 212 -12.10 -4.95 -6.97
C TRP A 212 -12.71 -3.59 -6.68
N GLU A 213 -14.03 -3.53 -6.73
CA GLU A 213 -14.78 -2.33 -6.39
C GLU A 213 -15.13 -2.34 -4.91
N LEU A 214 -14.57 -1.42 -4.15
CA LEU A 214 -14.95 -1.23 -2.76
C LEU A 214 -16.20 -0.33 -2.69
N LYS A 215 -17.28 -0.89 -2.12
CA LYS A 215 -18.58 -0.21 -1.99
C LYS A 215 -18.79 0.34 -0.59
N ASP A 216 -19.78 1.20 -0.47
CA ASP A 216 -20.30 1.64 0.83
C ASP A 216 -20.75 0.42 1.66
N PHE A 217 -20.79 0.56 2.98
CA PHE A 217 -21.35 -0.45 3.87
C PHE A 217 -22.84 -0.69 3.57
N THR A 218 -23.27 -1.92 3.73
CA THR A 218 -24.72 -2.26 3.69
C THR A 218 -25.42 -1.69 4.91
N LYS A 219 -26.76 -1.64 4.86
CA LYS A 219 -27.56 -1.20 6.01
C LYS A 219 -27.31 -2.07 7.24
N GLU A 220 -27.18 -3.38 7.03
CA GLU A 220 -26.92 -4.35 8.08
C GLU A 220 -25.56 -4.11 8.75
N GLN A 221 -24.51 -3.83 7.95
CA GLN A 221 -23.18 -3.49 8.46
C GLN A 221 -23.19 -2.18 9.26
N VAL A 222 -23.92 -1.17 8.78
CA VAL A 222 -24.06 0.12 9.49
C VAL A 222 -24.75 -0.10 10.82
N LEU A 223 -25.86 -0.86 10.84
CA LEU A 223 -26.61 -1.15 12.06
C LEU A 223 -25.79 -1.95 13.07
N ASP A 224 -25.01 -2.94 12.62
CA ASP A 224 -24.12 -3.72 13.48
C ASP A 224 -23.04 -2.83 14.16
N ILE A 225 -22.45 -1.90 13.39
CA ILE A 225 -21.47 -0.93 13.96
C ILE A 225 -22.15 -0.04 15.01
N LEU A 226 -23.32 0.49 14.69
CA LEU A 226 -24.03 1.42 15.58
C LEU A 226 -24.50 0.72 16.85
N ASP A 227 -24.99 -0.52 16.75
CA ASP A 227 -25.40 -1.32 17.90
C ASP A 227 -24.20 -1.65 18.80
N LYS A 228 -23.07 -2.09 18.25
CA LYS A 228 -21.82 -2.33 18.98
C LYS A 228 -21.26 -1.08 19.67
N ASN A 229 -21.59 0.11 19.17
CA ASN A 229 -21.20 1.40 19.76
C ASN A 229 -22.31 2.01 20.64
N GLU A 230 -23.37 1.24 20.97
CA GLU A 230 -24.49 1.70 21.82
C GLU A 230 -25.22 2.96 21.28
N CYS A 231 -25.16 3.21 19.99
CA CYS A 231 -25.85 4.32 19.33
C CYS A 231 -27.31 3.95 19.10
N LYS A 232 -28.21 4.43 19.99
CA LYS A 232 -29.64 4.07 19.99
C LYS A 232 -30.56 5.10 19.33
N GLU A 233 -30.09 5.88 18.38
CA GLU A 233 -30.92 6.87 17.70
C GLU A 233 -31.90 6.24 16.71
N HIS A 234 -33.07 6.88 16.54
CA HIS A 234 -34.03 6.48 15.51
C HIS A 234 -33.48 6.86 14.12
N LEU A 235 -32.92 5.87 13.42
CA LEU A 235 -32.33 6.03 12.12
C LEU A 235 -33.38 5.78 11.02
N ASN A 236 -33.59 6.78 10.16
CA ASN A 236 -34.38 6.59 8.96
C ASN A 236 -33.52 6.04 7.81
N ASP A 237 -34.18 5.51 6.78
CA ASP A 237 -33.50 4.89 5.63
C ASP A 237 -32.53 5.83 4.90
N ASN A 238 -32.81 7.13 4.86
CA ASN A 238 -31.93 8.10 4.20
C ASN A 238 -30.64 8.31 5.01
N LEU A 239 -30.75 8.35 6.33
CA LEU A 239 -29.60 8.46 7.21
C LEU A 239 -28.74 7.19 7.17
N LEU A 240 -29.36 6.00 7.16
CA LEU A 240 -28.64 4.73 7.01
C LEU A 240 -27.85 4.67 5.68
N ARG A 241 -28.46 5.13 4.57
CA ARG A 241 -27.74 5.23 3.28
C ARG A 241 -26.56 6.21 3.34
N PHE A 242 -26.73 7.36 3.99
CA PHE A 242 -25.67 8.33 4.17
C PHE A 242 -24.52 7.78 5.02
N LEU A 243 -24.85 7.06 6.10
CA LEU A 243 -23.90 6.38 6.99
C LEU A 243 -23.26 5.14 6.36
N GLY A 244 -23.77 4.64 5.23
CA GLY A 244 -23.11 3.60 4.45
C GLY A 244 -21.70 3.96 4.01
N ASN A 245 -21.40 5.25 3.81
CA ASN A 245 -20.03 5.68 3.59
C ASN A 245 -19.27 5.69 4.93
N PRO A 246 -18.17 4.89 5.07
CA PRO A 246 -17.41 4.79 6.32
C PRO A 246 -16.93 6.13 6.86
N LEU A 247 -16.57 7.08 5.99
CA LEU A 247 -16.15 8.42 6.42
C LEU A 247 -17.27 9.18 7.14
N HIS A 248 -18.51 9.09 6.63
CA HIS A 248 -19.66 9.72 7.28
C HIS A 248 -19.98 9.06 8.61
N LEU A 249 -19.88 7.74 8.67
CA LEU A 249 -20.09 6.97 9.89
C LEU A 249 -19.10 7.37 11.00
N CYS A 250 -17.82 7.53 10.66
CA CYS A 250 -16.81 8.07 11.60
C CYS A 250 -17.16 9.44 12.14
N TYR A 251 -17.68 10.32 11.26
CA TYR A 251 -17.99 11.70 11.63
C TYR A 251 -19.14 11.77 12.63
N VAL A 252 -20.18 10.97 12.43
CA VAL A 252 -21.34 10.90 13.32
C VAL A 252 -20.97 10.21 14.64
N GLY A 253 -20.22 9.13 14.58
CA GLY A 253 -19.73 8.43 15.77
C GLY A 253 -18.91 9.35 16.71
N ARG A 254 -18.03 10.20 16.18
CA ARG A 254 -17.25 11.16 16.98
C ARG A 254 -18.08 12.26 17.62
N ARG A 255 -19.24 12.62 17.06
CA ARG A 255 -20.07 13.71 17.58
C ARG A 255 -21.13 13.26 18.57
N HIS A 256 -21.66 12.05 18.42
CA HIS A 256 -22.81 11.58 19.19
C HIS A 256 -22.45 10.47 20.19
N CYS A 257 -21.41 9.70 19.95
CA CYS A 257 -20.91 8.71 20.90
C CYS A 257 -19.59 9.24 21.52
N CYS A 258 -19.65 9.93 22.64
CA CYS A 258 -18.49 10.47 23.40
C CYS A 258 -17.53 9.36 23.92
N ARG A 259 -17.45 8.19 23.30
CA ARG A 259 -16.66 7.03 23.75
C ARG A 259 -15.85 6.34 22.66
N PHE A 260 -15.46 7.04 21.58
CA PHE A 260 -14.36 6.52 20.79
C PHE A 260 -13.05 6.85 21.54
N PRO A 261 -12.28 5.85 21.99
CA PRO A 261 -10.98 6.11 22.58
C PRO A 261 -10.06 6.77 21.54
N HIS A 262 -9.28 7.73 22.00
CA HIS A 262 -8.25 8.44 21.23
C HIS A 262 -7.11 7.50 20.87
#